data_4b85c77d15d5264370e76c0c60e11f7f
#
_entry.id   4b85c77d15d5264370e76c0c60e11f7f
#
_cell.length_a   1.000
_cell.length_b   1.000
_cell.length_c   1.000
_cell.angle_alpha   90.00
_cell.angle_beta   90.00
_cell.angle_gamma   90.00
#
_symmetry.space_group_name_H-M   'P 1'
#
loop_
_entity.id
_entity.type
_entity.pdbx_description
1 polymer ?
#
loop_
_entity_poly.entity_id
_entity_poly.type
_entity_poly.pdbx_seq_one_letter_code
_entity_poly.pdbx_strand_id
1 'polypeptide(L)'
;MENFLDAMALVKMNVFHWHITDDSSFPYQSSTYPQLSQKGAYHPIKLVYGDGIVGQLLNYARLRGIRVLVEFDTPSHTRSWEKGHPGLRTKCYTEGSPNGETGPFDPTNQTTMGFLTSFFNEITSKFRERFIHLGGGDISFECWQSNPDIVNFMKTKGFGEDYGKLESYYFEELIKAIQSVQQKKGPITPVVWEDTFHNGYRPKDQNPVFQVWDESNRQERVRNITSAGYRVILSSCFLISAKNYVGHWYSYYECDPRDFSGSDDEKQLVIGGEAVLVGDFVDETILFTRSWPDGAVTAERLWSQGDFNITKFIPRLNELRCRMLDFGLNAKPLNEPNNCLQLLNLYLN
;
A
#
# COMPACT_ATOMS: atom_id res chain seq x y z
N MET A 1 10.88 0.72 -13.14
CA MET A 1 9.95 1.67 -12.48
C MET A 1 9.61 2.86 -13.38
N GLU A 2 10.56 3.52 -14.04
CA GLU A 2 10.25 4.67 -14.93
C GLU A 2 9.24 4.32 -16.03
N ASN A 3 9.44 3.24 -16.77
CA ASN A 3 8.44 2.78 -17.76
C ASN A 3 7.07 2.46 -17.14
N PHE A 4 7.02 2.05 -15.87
CA PHE A 4 5.75 1.83 -15.16
C PHE A 4 5.03 3.16 -14.90
N LEU A 5 5.77 4.18 -14.52
CA LEU A 5 5.24 5.55 -14.38
C LEU A 5 4.80 6.14 -15.73
N ASP A 6 5.46 5.77 -16.84
CA ASP A 6 5.00 6.14 -18.20
C ASP A 6 3.65 5.52 -18.53
N ALA A 7 3.49 4.22 -18.22
CA ALA A 7 2.20 3.54 -18.40
C ALA A 7 1.10 4.15 -17.53
N MET A 8 1.40 4.50 -16.27
CA MET A 8 0.47 5.20 -15.39
C MET A 8 0.07 6.58 -15.95
N ALA A 9 1.04 7.35 -16.44
CA ALA A 9 0.78 8.67 -17.05
C ALA A 9 -0.11 8.56 -18.30
N LEU A 10 0.12 7.55 -19.13
CA LEU A 10 -0.69 7.30 -20.34
C LEU A 10 -2.18 7.12 -20.03
N VAL A 11 -2.50 6.48 -18.90
CA VAL A 11 -3.88 6.25 -18.43
C VAL A 11 -4.34 7.25 -17.37
N LYS A 12 -3.56 8.29 -17.12
CA LYS A 12 -3.85 9.37 -16.15
C LYS A 12 -3.96 8.91 -14.70
N MET A 13 -3.35 7.80 -14.33
CA MET A 13 -3.15 7.48 -12.91
C MET A 13 -2.25 8.53 -12.26
N ASN A 14 -2.64 9.05 -11.10
CA ASN A 14 -2.04 10.24 -10.50
C ASN A 14 -1.32 10.00 -9.18
N VAL A 15 -1.38 8.79 -8.65
CA VAL A 15 -0.66 8.36 -7.44
C VAL A 15 0.00 7.01 -7.68
N PHE A 16 1.30 6.93 -7.43
CA PHE A 16 2.04 5.68 -7.37
C PHE A 16 2.21 5.30 -5.91
N HIS A 17 1.46 4.29 -5.47
CA HIS A 17 1.64 3.69 -4.16
C HIS A 17 2.80 2.71 -4.22
N TRP A 18 3.82 2.96 -3.42
CA TRP A 18 5.05 2.18 -3.38
C TRP A 18 5.20 1.48 -2.04
N HIS A 19 4.73 0.24 -1.96
CA HIS A 19 4.95 -0.67 -0.85
C HIS A 19 6.41 -1.14 -0.90
N ILE A 20 7.27 -0.50 -0.09
CA ILE A 20 8.73 -0.59 -0.29
C ILE A 20 9.35 -1.75 0.49
N THR A 21 8.79 -2.10 1.64
CA THR A 21 9.34 -3.10 2.56
C THR A 21 8.28 -4.13 2.97
N ASP A 22 8.73 -5.36 3.17
CA ASP A 22 7.91 -6.45 3.68
C ASP A 22 8.79 -7.43 4.49
N ASP A 23 8.22 -8.48 5.04
CA ASP A 23 8.89 -9.55 5.79
C ASP A 23 10.10 -10.11 5.06
N SER A 24 10.01 -10.24 3.74
CA SER A 24 11.03 -10.85 2.91
C SER A 24 12.24 -9.97 2.66
N SER A 25 12.04 -8.63 2.53
CA SER A 25 13.11 -7.71 2.13
C SER A 25 12.90 -6.28 2.62
N PHE A 26 14.02 -5.65 3.00
CA PHE A 26 14.13 -4.23 3.29
C PHE A 26 15.07 -3.55 2.27
N PRO A 27 14.61 -3.19 1.07
CA PRO A 27 15.49 -2.66 0.03
C PRO A 27 15.75 -1.13 0.11
N TYR A 28 15.06 -0.38 0.96
CA TYR A 28 15.28 1.06 1.11
C TYR A 28 16.59 1.34 1.86
N GLN A 29 17.51 2.08 1.24
CA GLN A 29 18.75 2.51 1.90
C GLN A 29 18.49 3.73 2.79
N SER A 30 18.20 3.47 4.06
CA SER A 30 18.11 4.53 5.07
C SER A 30 19.47 5.13 5.33
N SER A 31 19.53 6.45 5.36
CA SER A 31 20.73 7.19 5.79
C SER A 31 20.91 7.15 7.31
N THR A 32 19.80 7.10 8.05
CA THR A 32 19.79 7.01 9.51
C THR A 32 20.13 5.61 10.00
N TYR A 33 19.62 4.59 9.31
CA TYR A 33 19.77 3.18 9.69
C TYR A 33 20.26 2.31 8.51
N PRO A 34 21.49 2.49 8.02
CA PRO A 34 21.98 1.81 6.82
C PRO A 34 22.01 0.27 6.95
N GLN A 35 22.09 -0.25 8.17
CA GLN A 35 22.08 -1.69 8.43
C GLN A 35 20.76 -2.37 8.03
N LEU A 36 19.65 -1.63 7.95
CA LEU A 36 18.36 -2.19 7.55
C LEU A 36 18.44 -2.83 6.16
N SER A 37 18.90 -2.10 5.16
CA SER A 37 19.06 -2.65 3.80
C SER A 37 20.32 -3.51 3.65
N GLN A 38 21.41 -3.20 4.36
CA GLN A 38 22.63 -3.99 4.31
C GLN A 38 22.42 -5.44 4.73
N LYS A 39 21.52 -5.70 5.68
CA LYS A 39 21.23 -7.03 6.21
C LYS A 39 19.83 -7.56 5.84
N GLY A 40 18.87 -6.66 5.59
CA GLY A 40 17.47 -6.98 5.31
C GLY A 40 17.12 -7.10 3.84
N ALA A 41 17.85 -6.48 2.91
CA ALA A 41 17.60 -6.61 1.48
C ALA A 41 18.00 -7.97 0.92
N TYR A 42 17.37 -8.40 -0.17
CA TYR A 42 17.80 -9.60 -0.89
C TYR A 42 19.26 -9.54 -1.37
N HIS A 43 19.71 -8.34 -1.75
CA HIS A 43 21.12 -8.10 -2.05
C HIS A 43 21.48 -6.65 -1.67
N PRO A 44 22.49 -6.44 -0.79
CA PRO A 44 22.74 -5.15 -0.16
C PRO A 44 23.27 -4.04 -1.09
N ILE A 45 23.65 -4.38 -2.33
CA ILE A 45 24.18 -3.45 -3.30
C ILE A 45 23.31 -3.39 -4.56
N LYS A 46 22.90 -4.56 -5.09
CA LYS A 46 22.23 -4.66 -6.40
C LYS A 46 20.72 -4.47 -6.32
N LEU A 47 20.10 -4.87 -5.21
CA LEU A 47 18.64 -4.89 -5.04
C LEU A 47 18.22 -3.95 -3.89
N VAL A 48 18.66 -2.69 -4.01
CA VAL A 48 18.37 -1.64 -3.02
C VAL A 48 18.07 -0.32 -3.71
N TYR A 49 17.29 0.51 -3.05
CA TYR A 49 16.92 1.86 -3.48
C TYR A 49 17.67 2.90 -2.66
N GLY A 50 18.79 3.37 -3.19
CA GLY A 50 19.58 4.45 -2.58
C GLY A 50 19.02 5.83 -2.91
N ASP A 51 19.58 6.84 -2.24
CA ASP A 51 19.14 8.24 -2.34
C ASP A 51 19.07 8.76 -3.78
N GLY A 52 20.03 8.42 -4.62
CA GLY A 52 20.06 8.82 -6.02
C GLY A 52 18.89 8.24 -6.81
N ILE A 53 18.62 6.95 -6.63
CA ILE A 53 17.53 6.24 -7.32
C ILE A 53 16.17 6.76 -6.84
N VAL A 54 15.99 6.92 -5.53
CA VAL A 54 14.76 7.48 -4.95
C VAL A 54 14.53 8.91 -5.47
N GLY A 55 15.54 9.76 -5.43
CA GLY A 55 15.45 11.15 -5.92
C GLY A 55 15.11 11.23 -7.41
N GLN A 56 15.72 10.37 -8.23
CA GLN A 56 15.43 10.26 -9.66
C GLN A 56 13.98 9.85 -9.88
N LEU A 57 13.51 8.81 -9.21
CA LEU A 57 12.14 8.31 -9.32
C LEU A 57 11.11 9.37 -8.92
N LEU A 58 11.31 10.05 -7.80
CA LEU A 58 10.43 11.12 -7.33
C LEU A 58 10.35 12.28 -8.34
N ASN A 59 11.47 12.66 -8.94
CA ASN A 59 11.47 13.70 -9.97
C ASN A 59 10.80 13.22 -11.27
N TYR A 60 11.05 11.98 -11.66
CA TYR A 60 10.45 11.38 -12.85
C TYR A 60 8.91 11.30 -12.75
N ALA A 61 8.40 10.85 -11.59
CA ALA A 61 6.97 10.83 -11.28
C ALA A 61 6.37 12.25 -11.30
N ARG A 62 7.02 13.21 -10.64
CA ARG A 62 6.58 14.60 -10.59
C ARG A 62 6.41 15.23 -11.97
N LEU A 63 7.35 14.98 -12.90
CA LEU A 63 7.27 15.48 -14.28
C LEU A 63 6.10 14.88 -15.07
N ARG A 64 5.50 13.79 -14.59
CA ARG A 64 4.32 13.13 -15.16
C ARG A 64 3.03 13.44 -14.42
N GLY A 65 3.07 14.33 -13.43
CA GLY A 65 1.93 14.65 -12.60
C GLY A 65 1.55 13.52 -11.61
N ILE A 66 2.48 12.59 -11.36
CA ILE A 66 2.27 11.45 -10.45
C ILE A 66 2.89 11.76 -9.09
N ARG A 67 2.08 11.64 -8.05
CA ARG A 67 2.50 11.68 -6.66
C ARG A 67 3.00 10.30 -6.23
N VAL A 68 3.95 10.24 -5.30
CA VAL A 68 4.47 8.96 -4.79
C VAL A 68 4.08 8.82 -3.33
N LEU A 69 3.09 7.96 -3.07
CA LEU A 69 2.70 7.52 -1.74
C LEU A 69 3.60 6.34 -1.36
N VAL A 70 4.47 6.52 -0.37
CA VAL A 70 5.34 5.45 0.10
C VAL A 70 4.72 4.73 1.28
N GLU A 71 4.86 3.41 1.28
CA GLU A 71 4.48 2.55 2.39
C GLU A 71 5.67 1.86 3.02
N PHE A 72 5.73 1.96 4.34
CA PHE A 72 6.57 1.14 5.21
C PHE A 72 5.64 0.44 6.18
N ASP A 73 5.25 -0.77 5.84
CA ASP A 73 4.26 -1.52 6.59
C ASP A 73 4.76 -1.88 7.98
N THR A 74 3.95 -1.55 8.97
CA THR A 74 4.18 -1.72 10.40
C THR A 74 2.83 -1.87 11.14
N PRO A 75 2.78 -2.48 12.32
CA PRO A 75 3.82 -3.17 13.09
C PRO A 75 4.10 -4.60 12.61
N SER A 76 3.23 -5.18 11.77
CA SER A 76 3.42 -6.45 11.06
C SER A 76 4.32 -6.28 9.83
N HIS A 77 4.60 -7.35 9.08
CA HIS A 77 5.43 -7.32 7.87
C HIS A 77 6.85 -6.75 8.08
N THR A 78 7.40 -6.91 9.28
CA THR A 78 8.65 -6.27 9.72
C THR A 78 9.81 -7.23 9.98
N ARG A 79 9.73 -8.48 9.51
CA ARG A 79 10.78 -9.49 9.73
C ARG A 79 12.11 -9.06 9.10
N SER A 80 12.09 -8.40 7.96
CA SER A 80 13.29 -7.88 7.30
C SER A 80 13.98 -6.77 8.08
N TRP A 81 13.25 -5.97 8.87
CA TRP A 81 13.80 -4.91 9.71
C TRP A 81 14.65 -5.48 10.85
N GLU A 82 14.18 -6.58 11.46
CA GLU A 82 14.85 -7.26 12.57
C GLU A 82 16.29 -7.70 12.22
N LYS A 83 16.52 -8.06 10.94
CA LYS A 83 17.86 -8.42 10.46
C LYS A 83 18.85 -7.26 10.57
N GLY A 84 18.39 -6.05 10.29
CA GLY A 84 19.21 -4.83 10.32
C GLY A 84 19.25 -4.15 11.69
N HIS A 85 18.19 -4.26 12.45
CA HIS A 85 18.05 -3.69 13.79
C HIS A 85 17.34 -4.64 14.74
N PRO A 86 18.09 -5.58 15.36
CA PRO A 86 17.53 -6.56 16.30
C PRO A 86 16.87 -5.91 17.51
N GLY A 87 15.79 -6.52 17.99
CA GLY A 87 15.08 -6.13 19.21
C GLY A 87 13.93 -5.13 19.00
N LEU A 88 13.54 -4.87 17.76
CA LEU A 88 12.35 -4.06 17.45
C LEU A 88 11.06 -4.87 17.58
N ARG A 89 11.13 -6.17 17.29
CA ARG A 89 9.97 -7.06 17.24
C ARG A 89 9.71 -7.71 18.59
N THR A 90 8.44 -7.97 18.84
CA THR A 90 8.00 -8.68 20.06
C THR A 90 8.51 -10.12 20.09
N LYS A 91 9.11 -10.53 21.20
CA LYS A 91 9.45 -11.93 21.43
C LYS A 91 8.18 -12.72 21.71
N CYS A 92 8.02 -13.87 21.05
CA CYS A 92 6.93 -14.79 21.33
C CYS A 92 7.35 -15.79 22.44
N TYR A 93 6.37 -16.21 23.23
CA TYR A 93 6.60 -17.10 24.37
C TYR A 93 5.78 -18.39 24.24
N THR A 94 6.33 -19.46 24.74
CA THR A 94 5.64 -20.74 24.93
C THR A 94 5.97 -21.25 26.33
N GLU A 95 4.96 -21.63 27.09
CA GLU A 95 5.12 -22.11 28.48
C GLU A 95 5.94 -21.16 29.37
N GLY A 96 5.75 -19.84 29.19
CA GLY A 96 6.40 -18.81 30.01
C GLY A 96 7.87 -18.50 29.63
N SER A 97 8.40 -19.08 28.56
CA SER A 97 9.77 -18.86 28.10
C SER A 97 9.76 -18.38 26.62
N PRO A 98 10.73 -17.51 26.22
CA PRO A 98 10.89 -17.14 24.82
C PRO A 98 11.11 -18.39 23.96
N ASN A 99 10.34 -18.54 22.88
CA ASN A 99 10.41 -19.70 21.99
C ASN A 99 11.33 -19.51 20.76
N GLY A 100 11.97 -18.35 20.65
CA GLY A 100 12.84 -17.99 19.52
C GLY A 100 12.14 -17.30 18.36
N GLU A 101 10.80 -17.29 18.32
CA GLU A 101 10.02 -16.57 17.32
C GLU A 101 9.81 -15.11 17.72
N THR A 102 9.51 -14.28 16.71
CA THR A 102 9.19 -12.87 16.91
C THR A 102 7.93 -12.48 16.10
N GLY A 103 7.10 -11.64 16.70
CA GLY A 103 5.86 -11.14 16.14
C GLY A 103 5.96 -9.71 15.58
N PRO A 104 4.87 -8.95 15.59
CA PRO A 104 4.87 -7.54 15.22
C PRO A 104 5.85 -6.70 16.06
N PHE A 105 6.10 -5.46 15.70
CA PHE A 105 6.87 -4.55 16.56
C PHE A 105 6.30 -4.49 17.97
N ASP A 106 7.19 -4.31 18.94
CA ASP A 106 6.78 -4.14 20.34
C ASP A 106 6.37 -2.68 20.61
N PRO A 107 5.06 -2.39 20.75
CA PRO A 107 4.58 -1.04 20.95
C PRO A 107 4.84 -0.50 22.37
N THR A 108 5.25 -1.36 23.29
CA THR A 108 5.53 -1.03 24.69
C THR A 108 6.97 -0.61 24.90
N ASN A 109 7.84 -0.92 23.93
CA ASN A 109 9.27 -0.65 23.99
C ASN A 109 9.58 0.77 23.47
N GLN A 110 10.02 1.65 24.36
CA GLN A 110 10.39 3.01 24.00
C GLN A 110 11.56 3.09 22.99
N THR A 111 12.45 2.09 22.97
CA THR A 111 13.51 2.02 21.97
C THR A 111 12.94 1.82 20.58
N THR A 112 11.93 0.95 20.43
CA THR A 112 11.21 0.75 19.17
C THR A 112 10.54 2.04 18.72
N MET A 113 9.84 2.73 19.61
CA MET A 113 9.18 4.00 19.26
C MET A 113 10.18 5.12 18.93
N GLY A 114 11.31 5.21 19.61
CA GLY A 114 12.40 6.14 19.30
C GLY A 114 13.06 5.86 17.94
N PHE A 115 13.27 4.59 17.62
CA PHE A 115 13.74 4.14 16.32
C PHE A 115 12.77 4.55 15.21
N LEU A 116 11.48 4.24 15.35
CA LEU A 116 10.44 4.57 14.37
C LEU A 116 10.32 6.08 14.17
N THR A 117 10.37 6.87 15.25
CA THR A 117 10.37 8.34 15.17
C THR A 117 11.50 8.85 14.29
N SER A 118 12.72 8.37 14.51
CA SER A 118 13.90 8.79 13.75
C SER A 118 13.82 8.33 12.29
N PHE A 119 13.36 7.10 12.05
CA PHE A 119 13.17 6.54 10.72
C PHE A 119 12.13 7.34 9.93
N PHE A 120 10.94 7.52 10.46
CA PHE A 120 9.88 8.26 9.77
C PHE A 120 10.16 9.77 9.62
N ASN A 121 11.01 10.35 10.48
CA ASN A 121 11.52 11.70 10.26
C ASN A 121 12.40 11.78 8.98
N GLU A 122 13.23 10.78 8.73
CA GLU A 122 13.97 10.65 7.47
C GLU A 122 13.00 10.51 6.29
N ILE A 123 12.06 9.56 6.36
CA ILE A 123 11.11 9.27 5.27
C ILE A 123 10.30 10.51 4.90
N THR A 124 9.69 11.17 5.87
CA THR A 124 8.88 12.37 5.63
C THR A 124 9.71 13.57 5.16
N SER A 125 11.02 13.57 5.43
CA SER A 125 11.94 14.56 4.88
C SER A 125 12.28 14.30 3.43
N LYS A 126 12.39 13.04 3.04
CA LYS A 126 12.75 12.57 1.71
C LYS A 126 11.55 12.61 0.74
N PHE A 127 10.46 12.00 1.14
CA PHE A 127 9.24 11.95 0.35
C PHE A 127 8.41 13.21 0.63
N ARG A 128 8.12 13.98 -0.43
CA ARG A 128 7.46 15.29 -0.30
C ARG A 128 5.95 15.20 -0.23
N GLU A 129 5.41 13.98 -0.33
CA GLU A 129 4.00 13.71 -0.23
C GLU A 129 3.47 13.98 1.20
N ARG A 130 2.24 14.47 1.29
CA ARG A 130 1.57 14.69 2.57
C ARG A 130 0.92 13.43 3.13
N PHE A 131 0.61 12.49 2.26
CA PHE A 131 0.11 11.19 2.66
C PHE A 131 1.30 10.25 2.87
N ILE A 132 1.23 9.46 3.94
CA ILE A 132 2.18 8.39 4.22
C ILE A 132 1.42 7.14 4.60
N HIS A 133 1.71 6.03 3.98
CA HIS A 133 1.11 4.76 4.33
C HIS A 133 1.96 4.05 5.39
N LEU A 134 1.32 3.74 6.53
CA LEU A 134 1.98 3.18 7.71
C LEU A 134 1.73 1.67 7.87
N GLY A 135 0.96 1.07 6.97
CA GLY A 135 0.62 -0.34 6.99
C GLY A 135 -0.57 -0.65 7.87
N GLY A 136 -0.44 -1.66 8.73
CA GLY A 136 -1.48 -2.12 9.64
C GLY A 136 -2.35 -3.24 9.09
N GLY A 137 -1.91 -3.93 8.03
CA GLY A 137 -2.58 -5.11 7.52
C GLY A 137 -2.17 -6.39 8.24
N ASP A 138 -3.09 -7.37 8.31
CA ASP A 138 -2.84 -8.75 8.74
C ASP A 138 -2.04 -8.91 10.05
N ILE A 139 -2.38 -8.16 11.09
CA ILE A 139 -1.67 -8.21 12.37
C ILE A 139 -2.09 -9.45 13.16
N SER A 140 -1.15 -10.40 13.36
CA SER A 140 -1.34 -11.47 14.33
C SER A 140 -0.99 -10.99 15.73
N PHE A 141 -1.94 -11.11 16.65
CA PHE A 141 -1.74 -10.74 18.07
C PHE A 141 -1.12 -11.86 18.91
N GLU A 142 -0.88 -13.05 18.38
CA GLU A 142 -0.41 -14.21 19.13
C GLU A 142 0.87 -13.95 19.95
N CYS A 143 1.87 -13.29 19.33
CA CYS A 143 3.10 -12.95 20.04
C CYS A 143 2.89 -11.88 21.10
N TRP A 144 2.01 -10.91 20.88
CA TRP A 144 1.64 -9.94 21.89
C TRP A 144 0.92 -10.60 23.06
N GLN A 145 0.02 -11.56 22.79
CA GLN A 145 -0.72 -12.31 23.79
C GLN A 145 0.18 -13.21 24.65
N SER A 146 1.21 -13.78 24.04
CA SER A 146 2.13 -14.68 24.73
C SER A 146 3.20 -13.97 25.56
N ASN A 147 3.46 -12.68 25.28
CA ASN A 147 4.55 -11.93 25.90
C ASN A 147 4.13 -11.34 27.27
N PRO A 148 4.79 -11.74 28.39
CA PRO A 148 4.39 -11.31 29.73
C PRO A 148 4.56 -9.82 29.95
N ASP A 149 5.52 -9.15 29.30
CA ASP A 149 5.75 -7.71 29.47
C ASP A 149 4.60 -6.92 28.80
N ILE A 150 4.16 -7.36 27.63
CA ILE A 150 3.00 -6.78 26.93
C ILE A 150 1.71 -7.01 27.73
N VAL A 151 1.50 -8.23 28.24
CA VAL A 151 0.33 -8.54 29.09
C VAL A 151 0.29 -7.63 30.33
N ASN A 152 1.45 -7.40 30.96
CA ASN A 152 1.54 -6.49 32.11
C ASN A 152 1.28 -5.02 31.70
N PHE A 153 1.81 -4.57 30.58
CA PHE A 153 1.52 -3.25 30.03
C PHE A 153 0.02 -3.08 29.75
N MET A 154 -0.63 -4.05 29.12
CA MET A 154 -2.07 -4.07 28.85
C MET A 154 -2.90 -3.89 30.12
N LYS A 155 -2.52 -4.60 31.19
CA LYS A 155 -3.16 -4.45 32.53
C LYS A 155 -2.96 -3.04 33.09
N THR A 156 -1.75 -2.51 33.01
CA THR A 156 -1.42 -1.17 33.52
C THR A 156 -2.19 -0.05 32.78
N LYS A 157 -2.38 -0.21 31.48
CA LYS A 157 -3.15 0.73 30.65
C LYS A 157 -4.66 0.54 30.74
N GLY A 158 -5.14 -0.50 31.40
CA GLY A 158 -6.57 -0.82 31.47
C GLY A 158 -7.17 -1.32 30.16
N PHE A 159 -6.34 -1.88 29.27
CA PHE A 159 -6.78 -2.43 28.00
C PHE A 159 -7.42 -3.82 28.15
N GLY A 160 -7.15 -4.52 29.27
CA GLY A 160 -7.60 -5.91 29.48
C GLY A 160 -6.95 -6.86 28.49
N GLU A 161 -7.76 -7.66 27.81
CA GLU A 161 -7.33 -8.59 26.76
C GLU A 161 -7.66 -8.08 25.34
N ASP A 162 -7.97 -6.81 25.21
CA ASP A 162 -8.30 -6.17 23.93
C ASP A 162 -7.03 -5.67 23.22
N TYR A 163 -6.42 -6.54 22.42
CA TYR A 163 -5.19 -6.24 21.66
C TYR A 163 -5.41 -5.24 20.52
N GLY A 164 -6.64 -5.02 20.10
CA GLY A 164 -6.98 -3.92 19.19
C GLY A 164 -6.74 -2.54 19.82
N LYS A 165 -6.88 -2.42 21.16
CA LYS A 165 -6.46 -1.20 21.88
C LYS A 165 -4.95 -1.03 21.91
N LEU A 166 -4.19 -2.11 21.94
CA LEU A 166 -2.73 -2.04 21.86
C LEU A 166 -2.28 -1.60 20.46
N GLU A 167 -2.91 -2.11 19.42
CA GLU A 167 -2.70 -1.67 18.06
C GLU A 167 -3.08 -0.20 17.87
N SER A 168 -4.24 0.20 18.38
CA SER A 168 -4.66 1.60 18.37
C SER A 168 -3.64 2.51 19.09
N TYR A 169 -3.14 2.10 20.25
CA TYR A 169 -2.08 2.79 20.97
C TYR A 169 -0.80 2.92 20.13
N TYR A 170 -0.40 1.85 19.43
CA TYR A 170 0.76 1.88 18.54
C TYR A 170 0.63 2.97 17.47
N PHE A 171 -0.47 2.98 16.72
CA PHE A 171 -0.68 3.97 15.66
C PHE A 171 -0.82 5.39 16.20
N GLU A 172 -1.52 5.57 17.31
CA GLU A 172 -1.64 6.89 17.94
C GLU A 172 -0.29 7.47 18.34
N GLU A 173 0.57 6.68 18.98
CA GLU A 173 1.90 7.13 19.42
C GLU A 173 2.83 7.32 18.21
N LEU A 174 2.81 6.44 17.22
CA LEU A 174 3.60 6.58 16.00
C LEU A 174 3.24 7.87 15.24
N ILE A 175 1.96 8.13 15.04
CA ILE A 175 1.49 9.32 14.31
C ILE A 175 1.80 10.60 15.09
N LYS A 176 1.61 10.62 16.40
CA LYS A 176 2.03 11.74 17.27
C LYS A 176 3.53 12.01 17.13
N ALA A 177 4.34 10.95 17.17
CA ALA A 177 5.79 11.05 17.01
C ALA A 177 6.17 11.64 15.64
N ILE A 178 5.58 11.14 14.55
CA ILE A 178 5.82 11.67 13.21
C ILE A 178 5.40 13.15 13.11
N GLN A 179 4.24 13.51 13.64
CA GLN A 179 3.75 14.90 13.61
C GLN A 179 4.62 15.85 14.43
N SER A 180 5.18 15.38 15.56
CA SER A 180 6.03 16.20 16.44
C SER A 180 7.33 16.66 15.76
N VAL A 181 7.89 15.86 14.84
CA VAL A 181 9.13 16.17 14.13
C VAL A 181 8.90 16.93 12.82
N GLN A 182 7.66 17.04 12.36
CA GLN A 182 7.26 17.61 11.07
C GLN A 182 6.82 19.08 11.09
N GLN A 183 7.10 19.85 12.13
CA GLN A 183 6.62 21.24 12.30
C GLN A 183 6.82 22.19 11.11
N LYS A 184 7.77 21.89 10.19
CA LYS A 184 8.10 22.77 9.06
C LYS A 184 7.35 22.50 7.75
N LYS A 185 6.67 21.35 7.58
CA LYS A 185 6.07 20.94 6.31
C LYS A 185 4.54 20.90 6.29
N GLY A 186 3.90 21.20 7.40
CA GLY A 186 2.46 21.06 7.57
C GLY A 186 2.04 19.62 7.97
N PRO A 187 0.76 19.42 8.31
CA PRO A 187 0.30 18.14 8.83
C PRO A 187 0.39 17.03 7.78
N ILE A 188 0.87 15.86 8.22
CA ILE A 188 0.83 14.62 7.46
C ILE A 188 -0.53 13.96 7.64
N THR A 189 -1.03 13.35 6.58
CA THR A 189 -2.20 12.49 6.62
C THR A 189 -1.75 11.03 6.60
N PRO A 190 -1.94 10.28 7.68
CA PRO A 190 -1.64 8.85 7.67
C PRO A 190 -2.65 8.09 6.81
N VAL A 191 -2.17 7.09 6.09
CA VAL A 191 -2.97 6.06 5.42
C VAL A 191 -2.65 4.74 6.12
N VAL A 192 -3.68 3.96 6.42
CA VAL A 192 -3.54 2.64 7.05
C VAL A 192 -4.51 1.65 6.42
N TRP A 193 -4.19 0.37 6.51
CA TRP A 193 -5.09 -0.69 6.08
C TRP A 193 -6.33 -0.75 6.97
N GLU A 194 -7.44 -1.18 6.42
CA GLU A 194 -8.76 -1.21 7.10
C GLU A 194 -8.80 -2.11 8.34
N ASP A 195 -7.89 -3.09 8.42
CA ASP A 195 -7.78 -3.98 9.57
C ASP A 195 -7.68 -3.19 10.88
N THR A 196 -6.90 -2.12 10.89
CA THR A 196 -6.76 -1.22 12.04
C THR A 196 -8.11 -0.65 12.49
N PHE A 197 -8.98 -0.28 11.53
CA PHE A 197 -10.33 0.19 11.83
C PHE A 197 -11.17 -0.92 12.46
N HIS A 198 -11.14 -2.12 11.91
CA HIS A 198 -11.90 -3.26 12.44
C HIS A 198 -11.42 -3.68 13.82
N ASN A 199 -10.12 -3.54 14.09
CA ASN A 199 -9.50 -3.78 15.39
C ASN A 199 -9.74 -2.66 16.42
N GLY A 200 -10.40 -1.55 16.04
CA GLY A 200 -10.84 -0.52 16.99
C GLY A 200 -10.13 0.83 16.91
N TYR A 201 -9.19 1.02 15.98
CA TYR A 201 -8.51 2.31 15.80
C TYR A 201 -9.48 3.38 15.28
N ARG A 202 -9.81 4.36 16.13
CA ARG A 202 -10.80 5.43 15.89
C ARG A 202 -10.29 6.78 16.38
N PRO A 203 -9.15 7.29 15.87
CA PRO A 203 -8.57 8.52 16.37
C PRO A 203 -9.41 9.74 15.96
N LYS A 204 -9.71 10.64 16.91
CA LYS A 204 -10.48 11.85 16.63
C LYS A 204 -9.65 12.96 15.99
N ASP A 205 -8.36 13.04 16.34
CA ASP A 205 -7.50 14.18 16.02
C ASP A 205 -6.50 13.93 14.89
N GLN A 206 -6.38 12.70 14.40
CA GLN A 206 -5.34 12.30 13.41
C GLN A 206 -5.87 12.20 11.99
N ASN A 207 -7.20 12.09 11.82
CA ASN A 207 -7.92 12.04 10.53
C ASN A 207 -7.25 11.13 9.47
N PRO A 208 -7.03 9.84 9.78
CA PRO A 208 -6.42 8.91 8.84
C PRO A 208 -7.32 8.66 7.63
N VAL A 209 -6.71 8.11 6.58
CA VAL A 209 -7.42 7.49 5.46
C VAL A 209 -7.30 5.98 5.64
N PHE A 210 -8.41 5.27 5.54
CA PHE A 210 -8.40 3.81 5.59
C PHE A 210 -8.44 3.24 4.17
N GLN A 211 -7.52 2.34 3.88
CA GLN A 211 -7.48 1.65 2.58
C GLN A 211 -8.16 0.29 2.72
N VAL A 212 -9.25 0.10 1.96
CA VAL A 212 -10.07 -1.13 2.00
C VAL A 212 -9.56 -2.09 0.95
N TRP A 213 -9.04 -3.24 1.36
CA TRP A 213 -8.43 -4.26 0.50
C TRP A 213 -9.17 -5.59 0.48
N ASP A 214 -9.90 -5.95 1.55
CA ASP A 214 -10.63 -7.21 1.62
C ASP A 214 -11.91 -7.15 0.77
N GLU A 215 -12.07 -8.12 -0.14
CA GLU A 215 -13.25 -8.22 -1.00
C GLU A 215 -14.49 -8.72 -0.24
N SER A 216 -14.29 -9.42 0.87
CA SER A 216 -15.38 -9.94 1.66
C SER A 216 -16.15 -8.80 2.35
N ASN A 217 -17.47 -8.73 2.11
CA ASN A 217 -18.32 -7.68 2.67
C ASN A 217 -17.85 -6.24 2.40
N ARG A 218 -17.17 -6.00 1.27
CA ARG A 218 -16.60 -4.70 0.87
C ARG A 218 -17.53 -3.52 1.14
N GLN A 219 -18.78 -3.62 0.71
CA GLN A 219 -19.77 -2.53 0.85
C GLN A 219 -20.04 -2.18 2.32
N GLU A 220 -20.12 -3.19 3.18
CA GLU A 220 -20.29 -2.99 4.61
C GLU A 220 -19.04 -2.37 5.25
N ARG A 221 -17.84 -2.82 4.86
CA ARG A 221 -16.56 -2.28 5.33
C ARG A 221 -16.43 -0.80 5.01
N VAL A 222 -16.66 -0.41 3.75
CA VAL A 222 -16.65 0.99 3.32
C VAL A 222 -17.68 1.80 4.09
N ARG A 223 -18.92 1.30 4.22
CA ARG A 223 -19.97 1.96 4.98
C ARG A 223 -19.58 2.18 6.44
N ASN A 224 -19.05 1.18 7.11
CA ASN A 224 -18.67 1.28 8.52
C ASN A 224 -17.61 2.36 8.76
N ILE A 225 -16.63 2.47 7.87
CA ILE A 225 -15.58 3.48 7.94
C ILE A 225 -16.13 4.88 7.64
N THR A 226 -16.93 5.02 6.57
CA THR A 226 -17.47 6.32 6.16
C THR A 226 -18.53 6.84 7.11
N SER A 227 -19.37 5.97 7.67
CA SER A 227 -20.35 6.36 8.72
C SER A 227 -19.69 6.84 10.02
N ALA A 228 -18.46 6.41 10.29
CA ALA A 228 -17.63 6.94 11.37
C ALA A 228 -16.92 8.26 11.00
N GLY A 229 -17.13 8.79 9.79
CA GLY A 229 -16.60 10.08 9.32
C GLY A 229 -15.20 10.02 8.74
N TYR A 230 -14.65 8.82 8.46
CA TYR A 230 -13.30 8.69 7.90
C TYR A 230 -13.31 8.53 6.39
N ARG A 231 -12.23 9.00 5.76
CA ARG A 231 -12.00 8.87 4.33
C ARG A 231 -11.52 7.46 3.99
N VAL A 232 -11.88 7.01 2.78
CA VAL A 232 -11.58 5.68 2.26
C VAL A 232 -10.88 5.77 0.90
N ILE A 233 -9.89 4.90 0.68
CA ILE A 233 -9.39 4.48 -0.62
C ILE A 233 -9.83 3.03 -0.83
N LEU A 234 -10.45 2.72 -1.97
CA LEU A 234 -10.91 1.36 -2.27
C LEU A 234 -9.91 0.63 -3.17
N SER A 235 -9.39 -0.49 -2.70
CA SER A 235 -8.49 -1.38 -3.44
C SER A 235 -9.11 -2.75 -3.71
N SER A 236 -10.05 -3.19 -2.89
CA SER A 236 -10.56 -4.57 -2.84
C SER A 236 -11.01 -5.13 -4.20
N CYS A 237 -11.78 -4.36 -4.99
CA CYS A 237 -12.25 -4.84 -6.30
C CYS A 237 -11.26 -4.59 -7.45
N PHE A 238 -10.12 -3.98 -7.17
CA PHE A 238 -9.07 -3.68 -8.14
C PHE A 238 -7.78 -4.47 -7.88
N LEU A 239 -7.90 -5.61 -7.20
CA LEU A 239 -6.77 -6.46 -6.85
C LEU A 239 -6.31 -7.28 -8.07
N ILE A 240 -5.13 -6.96 -8.58
CA ILE A 240 -4.48 -7.68 -9.68
C ILE A 240 -3.62 -8.80 -9.07
N SER A 241 -4.19 -9.98 -8.94
CA SER A 241 -3.52 -11.14 -8.35
C SER A 241 -3.17 -12.21 -9.39
N ALA A 242 -2.31 -13.16 -8.99
CA ALA A 242 -1.98 -14.31 -9.83
C ALA A 242 -3.19 -15.17 -10.19
N LYS A 243 -4.22 -15.19 -9.34
CA LYS A 243 -5.46 -15.94 -9.55
C LYS A 243 -6.33 -15.33 -10.67
N ASN A 244 -6.15 -14.07 -10.99
CA ASN A 244 -7.00 -13.25 -11.85
C ASN A 244 -6.37 -12.95 -13.22
N TYR A 245 -5.62 -13.90 -13.81
CA TYR A 245 -4.84 -13.63 -15.03
C TYR A 245 -5.69 -13.46 -16.29
N VAL A 246 -6.79 -14.17 -16.43
CA VAL A 246 -7.60 -14.17 -17.66
C VAL A 246 -9.01 -13.67 -17.37
N GLY A 247 -9.44 -12.63 -18.10
CA GLY A 247 -10.84 -12.20 -18.16
C GLY A 247 -11.36 -11.42 -16.94
N HIS A 248 -10.57 -11.19 -15.89
CA HIS A 248 -11.03 -10.48 -14.69
C HIS A 248 -11.16 -8.95 -14.84
N TRP A 249 -10.63 -8.36 -15.90
CA TRP A 249 -10.75 -6.92 -16.12
C TRP A 249 -12.21 -6.42 -16.17
N TYR A 250 -13.18 -7.29 -16.48
CA TYR A 250 -14.61 -6.96 -16.44
C TYR A 250 -15.07 -6.55 -15.04
N SER A 251 -14.65 -7.28 -14.01
CA SER A 251 -15.02 -6.97 -12.63
C SER A 251 -14.46 -5.62 -12.18
N TYR A 252 -13.28 -5.23 -12.66
CA TYR A 252 -12.71 -3.90 -12.38
C TYR A 252 -13.55 -2.79 -13.05
N TYR A 253 -14.03 -3.03 -14.27
CA TYR A 253 -14.86 -2.06 -14.97
C TYR A 253 -16.25 -1.89 -14.33
N GLU A 254 -16.82 -2.95 -13.79
CA GLU A 254 -18.12 -2.95 -13.12
C GLU A 254 -18.05 -2.41 -11.68
N CYS A 255 -16.88 -2.42 -11.04
CA CYS A 255 -16.74 -2.00 -9.66
C CYS A 255 -16.94 -0.49 -9.49
N ASP A 256 -17.98 -0.11 -8.74
CA ASP A 256 -18.16 1.26 -8.28
C ASP A 256 -17.67 1.40 -6.83
N PRO A 257 -16.65 2.24 -6.57
CA PRO A 257 -16.19 2.48 -5.19
C PRO A 257 -17.25 3.09 -4.28
N ARG A 258 -18.30 3.68 -4.86
CA ARG A 258 -19.41 4.32 -4.13
C ARG A 258 -20.68 3.48 -4.11
N ASP A 259 -20.61 2.24 -4.58
CA ASP A 259 -21.74 1.29 -4.53
C ASP A 259 -21.84 0.65 -3.14
N PHE A 260 -22.39 1.41 -2.21
CA PHE A 260 -22.77 0.96 -0.88
C PHE A 260 -23.95 1.77 -0.36
N SER A 261 -24.68 1.22 0.61
CA SER A 261 -25.81 1.92 1.23
C SER A 261 -25.29 2.96 2.23
N GLY A 262 -25.24 4.22 1.82
CA GLY A 262 -24.80 5.36 2.60
C GLY A 262 -25.37 6.65 2.05
N SER A 263 -25.32 7.72 2.84
CA SER A 263 -25.68 9.08 2.40
C SER A 263 -24.71 9.61 1.34
N ASP A 264 -25.09 10.68 0.65
CA ASP A 264 -24.19 11.34 -0.31
C ASP A 264 -22.92 11.87 0.36
N ASP A 265 -23.03 12.37 1.59
CA ASP A 265 -21.85 12.81 2.37
C ASP A 265 -20.91 11.66 2.68
N GLU A 266 -21.43 10.49 3.09
CA GLU A 266 -20.62 9.29 3.30
C GLU A 266 -19.95 8.82 2.01
N LYS A 267 -20.65 8.87 0.88
CA LYS A 267 -20.09 8.54 -0.44
C LYS A 267 -18.98 9.49 -0.89
N GLN A 268 -19.02 10.76 -0.47
CA GLN A 268 -17.96 11.74 -0.73
C GLN A 268 -16.67 11.45 0.08
N LEU A 269 -16.76 10.70 1.17
CA LEU A 269 -15.59 10.27 1.94
C LEU A 269 -14.76 9.19 1.20
N VAL A 270 -15.32 8.55 0.17
CA VAL A 270 -14.54 7.71 -0.74
C VAL A 270 -13.77 8.61 -1.69
N ILE A 271 -12.49 8.83 -1.39
CA ILE A 271 -11.64 9.81 -2.09
C ILE A 271 -10.97 9.25 -3.35
N GLY A 272 -11.05 7.94 -3.57
CA GLY A 272 -10.50 7.29 -4.75
C GLY A 272 -10.47 5.77 -4.64
N GLY A 273 -9.80 5.17 -5.60
CA GLY A 273 -9.51 3.74 -5.62
C GLY A 273 -8.08 3.49 -6.10
N GLU A 274 -7.64 2.26 -5.94
CA GLU A 274 -6.28 1.86 -6.27
C GLU A 274 -6.25 0.47 -6.90
N ALA A 275 -5.56 0.33 -8.03
CA ALA A 275 -5.20 -0.97 -8.59
C ALA A 275 -3.98 -1.50 -7.85
N VAL A 276 -4.15 -2.58 -7.10
CA VAL A 276 -3.07 -3.22 -6.34
C VAL A 276 -2.52 -4.40 -7.12
N LEU A 277 -1.23 -4.37 -7.44
CA LEU A 277 -0.51 -5.54 -7.94
C LEU A 277 0.17 -6.24 -6.78
N VAL A 278 -0.30 -7.43 -6.45
CA VAL A 278 0.35 -8.29 -5.45
C VAL A 278 1.59 -8.92 -6.05
N GLY A 279 2.72 -8.83 -5.34
CA GLY A 279 4.03 -9.28 -5.79
C GLY A 279 4.23 -10.80 -5.84
N ASP A 280 3.25 -11.58 -5.37
CA ASP A 280 3.30 -13.03 -5.41
C ASP A 280 3.47 -13.54 -6.84
N PHE A 281 4.55 -14.28 -7.08
CA PHE A 281 4.87 -14.82 -8.41
C PHE A 281 5.04 -13.75 -9.50
N VAL A 282 5.46 -12.53 -9.15
CA VAL A 282 5.72 -11.43 -10.10
C VAL A 282 7.17 -10.98 -10.00
N ASP A 283 7.83 -10.93 -11.16
CA ASP A 283 9.16 -10.35 -11.34
C ASP A 283 9.17 -9.36 -12.51
N GLU A 284 10.34 -8.85 -12.89
CA GLU A 284 10.49 -7.89 -13.99
C GLU A 284 10.03 -8.44 -15.34
N THR A 285 10.00 -9.75 -15.53
CA THR A 285 9.65 -10.39 -16.83
C THR A 285 8.15 -10.32 -17.11
N ILE A 286 7.31 -10.34 -16.06
CA ILE A 286 5.86 -10.37 -16.19
C ILE A 286 5.15 -9.17 -15.54
N LEU A 287 5.87 -8.28 -14.84
CA LEU A 287 5.32 -7.11 -14.17
C LEU A 287 4.36 -6.32 -15.08
N PHE A 288 4.77 -6.01 -16.31
CA PHE A 288 3.96 -5.21 -17.22
C PHE A 288 2.72 -5.96 -17.72
N THR A 289 2.89 -7.20 -18.15
CA THR A 289 1.77 -8.01 -18.64
C THR A 289 0.78 -8.40 -17.54
N ARG A 290 1.19 -8.39 -16.29
CA ARG A 290 0.29 -8.54 -15.14
C ARG A 290 -0.51 -7.28 -14.88
N SER A 291 0.15 -6.12 -14.92
CA SER A 291 -0.46 -4.83 -14.59
C SER A 291 -1.33 -4.27 -15.71
N TRP A 292 -0.96 -4.53 -16.97
CA TRP A 292 -1.60 -3.87 -18.12
C TRP A 292 -2.25 -4.87 -19.07
N PRO A 293 -3.44 -4.58 -19.57
CA PRO A 293 -4.20 -3.34 -19.47
C PRO A 293 -5.12 -3.26 -18.25
N ASP A 294 -5.10 -4.18 -17.31
CA ASP A 294 -6.01 -4.24 -16.14
C ASP A 294 -5.99 -2.92 -15.33
N GLY A 295 -4.80 -2.36 -15.08
CA GLY A 295 -4.67 -1.04 -14.46
C GLY A 295 -5.32 0.09 -15.26
N ALA A 296 -5.36 -0.01 -16.59
CA ALA A 296 -6.04 0.97 -17.44
C ALA A 296 -7.56 0.90 -17.29
N VAL A 297 -8.11 -0.29 -17.05
CA VAL A 297 -9.54 -0.47 -16.78
C VAL A 297 -9.92 0.20 -15.45
N THR A 298 -9.10 0.00 -14.41
CA THR A 298 -9.28 0.68 -13.13
C THR A 298 -9.20 2.21 -13.30
N ALA A 299 -8.24 2.71 -14.08
CA ALA A 299 -8.13 4.14 -14.35
C ALA A 299 -9.39 4.69 -15.06
N GLU A 300 -9.89 4.01 -16.09
CA GLU A 300 -11.15 4.39 -16.78
C GLU A 300 -12.30 4.44 -15.77
N ARG A 301 -12.46 3.41 -14.93
CA ARG A 301 -13.54 3.35 -13.95
C ARG A 301 -13.48 4.49 -12.93
N LEU A 302 -12.30 4.84 -12.45
CA LEU A 302 -12.12 5.87 -11.44
C LEU A 302 -12.22 7.30 -11.99
N TRP A 303 -11.88 7.53 -13.26
CA TRP A 303 -11.92 8.84 -13.89
C TRP A 303 -13.25 9.17 -14.58
N SER A 304 -13.97 8.15 -15.07
CA SER A 304 -15.17 8.33 -15.86
C SER A 304 -16.43 8.38 -14.99
N GLN A 305 -17.41 9.18 -15.45
CA GLN A 305 -18.76 9.24 -14.88
C GLN A 305 -19.79 8.87 -15.94
N GLY A 306 -20.94 8.35 -15.52
CA GLY A 306 -22.08 8.04 -16.41
C GLY A 306 -22.24 6.54 -16.68
N ASP A 307 -22.90 6.22 -17.81
CA ASP A 307 -23.20 4.84 -18.16
C ASP A 307 -21.95 4.06 -18.59
N PHE A 308 -21.60 3.05 -17.80
CA PHE A 308 -20.53 2.14 -18.11
C PHE A 308 -21.03 1.06 -19.08
N ASN A 309 -20.67 1.21 -20.36
CA ASN A 309 -21.06 0.30 -21.43
C ASN A 309 -19.85 -0.49 -21.92
N ILE A 310 -19.78 -1.74 -21.55
CA ILE A 310 -18.67 -2.64 -21.85
C ILE A 310 -18.45 -2.83 -23.35
N THR A 311 -19.52 -2.89 -24.13
CA THR A 311 -19.45 -3.05 -25.60
C THR A 311 -18.78 -1.84 -26.26
N LYS A 312 -19.01 -0.64 -25.75
CA LYS A 312 -18.35 0.58 -26.22
C LYS A 312 -16.94 0.73 -25.67
N PHE A 313 -16.65 0.12 -24.53
CA PHE A 313 -15.34 0.19 -23.88
C PHE A 313 -14.30 -0.73 -24.51
N ILE A 314 -14.66 -1.96 -24.86
CA ILE A 314 -13.74 -2.95 -25.46
C ILE A 314 -12.90 -2.42 -26.64
N PRO A 315 -13.49 -1.75 -27.67
CA PRO A 315 -12.69 -1.21 -28.77
C PRO A 315 -11.67 -0.16 -28.31
N ARG A 316 -12.03 0.71 -27.37
CA ARG A 316 -11.12 1.73 -26.83
C ARG A 316 -9.97 1.12 -26.01
N LEU A 317 -10.28 0.09 -25.22
CA LEU A 317 -9.27 -0.62 -24.44
C LEU A 317 -8.28 -1.40 -25.34
N ASN A 318 -8.78 -2.00 -26.43
CA ASN A 318 -7.94 -2.65 -27.44
C ASN A 318 -7.02 -1.63 -28.13
N GLU A 319 -7.54 -0.48 -28.53
CA GLU A 319 -6.74 0.61 -29.13
C GLU A 319 -5.68 1.11 -28.13
N LEU A 320 -6.05 1.33 -26.87
CA LEU A 320 -5.10 1.72 -25.82
C LEU A 320 -4.00 0.70 -25.64
N ARG A 321 -4.34 -0.61 -25.62
CA ARG A 321 -3.34 -1.67 -25.57
C ARG A 321 -2.34 -1.56 -26.72
N CYS A 322 -2.81 -1.34 -27.93
CA CYS A 322 -1.93 -1.19 -29.10
C CYS A 322 -1.01 0.03 -28.97
N ARG A 323 -1.54 1.15 -28.49
CA ARG A 323 -0.71 2.32 -28.18
C ARG A 323 0.35 2.03 -27.11
N MET A 324 0.00 1.27 -26.06
CA MET A 324 0.97 0.85 -25.06
C MET A 324 2.12 0.05 -25.71
N LEU A 325 1.80 -0.90 -26.61
CA LEU A 325 2.83 -1.67 -27.31
C LEU A 325 3.70 -0.79 -28.20
N ASP A 326 3.12 0.20 -28.90
CA ASP A 326 3.86 1.17 -29.73
C ASP A 326 4.84 2.03 -28.89
N PHE A 327 4.50 2.28 -27.62
CA PHE A 327 5.40 2.93 -26.66
C PHE A 327 6.40 1.98 -26.00
N GLY A 328 6.45 0.70 -26.41
CA GLY A 328 7.34 -0.29 -25.82
C GLY A 328 6.88 -0.80 -24.44
N LEU A 329 5.61 -0.57 -24.07
CA LEU A 329 5.02 -1.01 -22.81
C LEU A 329 4.27 -2.34 -23.04
N ASN A 330 4.78 -3.43 -22.51
CA ASN A 330 4.18 -4.74 -22.69
C ASN A 330 2.82 -4.83 -21.97
N ALA A 331 1.75 -5.01 -22.73
CA ALA A 331 0.39 -5.20 -22.22
C ALA A 331 -0.19 -6.52 -22.76
N LYS A 332 -0.76 -7.35 -21.88
CA LYS A 332 -1.37 -8.63 -22.28
C LYS A 332 -2.56 -8.41 -23.23
N PRO A 333 -2.88 -9.37 -24.13
CA PRO A 333 -4.11 -9.32 -24.92
C PRO A 333 -5.35 -9.44 -24.01
N LEU A 334 -6.44 -8.78 -24.43
CA LEU A 334 -7.73 -8.80 -23.72
C LEU A 334 -8.56 -10.01 -24.07
N ASN A 335 -8.64 -10.29 -25.37
CA ASN A 335 -9.46 -11.35 -25.95
C ASN A 335 -8.67 -11.98 -27.10
N GLU A 336 -9.09 -13.14 -27.56
CA GLU A 336 -8.51 -13.78 -28.74
C GLU A 336 -9.43 -13.61 -29.98
N PRO A 337 -8.86 -13.44 -31.16
CA PRO A 337 -7.51 -12.98 -31.49
C PRO A 337 -7.41 -11.45 -31.32
N ASN A 338 -6.37 -10.97 -30.66
CA ASN A 338 -6.19 -9.54 -30.43
C ASN A 338 -4.87 -9.07 -31.07
N ASN A 339 -4.91 -8.75 -32.35
CA ASN A 339 -3.77 -8.27 -33.14
C ASN A 339 -3.80 -6.76 -33.28
N CYS A 340 -2.69 -6.09 -32.95
CA CYS A 340 -2.53 -4.66 -33.18
C CYS A 340 -2.06 -4.44 -34.63
N LEU A 341 -3.00 -4.17 -35.53
CA LEU A 341 -2.73 -3.99 -36.97
C LEU A 341 -1.72 -2.87 -37.28
N GLN A 342 -1.58 -1.87 -36.42
CA GLN A 342 -0.62 -0.77 -36.59
C GLN A 342 0.83 -1.25 -36.53
N LEU A 343 1.14 -2.24 -35.69
CA LEU A 343 2.46 -2.86 -35.65
C LEU A 343 2.79 -3.64 -36.92
N LEU A 344 1.79 -4.22 -37.59
CA LEU A 344 2.00 -4.97 -38.86
C LEU A 344 2.33 -4.04 -40.02
N ASN A 345 1.84 -2.80 -40.03
CA ASN A 345 2.10 -1.85 -41.13
C ASN A 345 3.52 -1.26 -41.09
N LEU A 346 4.21 -1.30 -39.93
CA LEU A 346 5.61 -0.87 -39.82
C LEU A 346 6.61 -1.87 -40.42
N TYR A 347 6.21 -3.12 -40.62
CA TYR A 347 7.04 -4.18 -41.21
C TYR A 347 6.73 -4.47 -42.69
N LEU A 348 5.72 -3.80 -43.26
CA LEU A 348 5.28 -3.97 -44.65
C LEU A 348 5.67 -2.81 -45.59
N ASN A 349 6.33 -1.78 -45.05
CA ASN A 349 6.96 -0.68 -45.76
C ASN A 349 8.47 -0.68 -45.48
#